data_fdcd6811c775799104980b049b09c024
#
_entry.id   fdcd6811c775799104980b049b09c024
#
_cell.length_a   1.000
_cell.length_b   1.000
_cell.length_c   1.000
_cell.angle_alpha   90.00
_cell.angle_beta   90.00
_cell.angle_gamma   90.00
#
_symmetry.space_group_name_H-M   'P 1'
#
loop_
_entity.id
_entity.type
_entity.pdbx_description
1 polymer ?
#
loop_
_entity_poly.entity_id
_entity_poly.type
_entity_poly.pdbx_seq_one_letter_code
_entity_poly.pdbx_strand_id
1 'polypeptide(L)'
;MKRQQEPHITDLIGRIPYRLALAGGWIDQPFVSKHNPSPPGSMVVVNIEPEFRFMDRAGICSSTRSIALKLWNGDIPQNKSRDELVRELYETENKGKAEPSGSQDMIGLIYPGINRLDYDFNYEGGVFPCHIESNNNPEIAQWLSRVIHILTVMPRPEGYNPLGVKNLDPKWVCRLGQAGKDCFDAITRMDIKGLGESLNENMRCWNVLLPHNFRHPVLTVDLLSLLHFYQVRYAGAMCSGCGGGYLYVISEEPVPGAFHATVRVAK
;
A
#
# COMPACT_ATOMS: atom_id res chain seq x y z
N MET A 1 12.61 -44.07 -9.85
CA MET A 1 11.73 -42.96 -10.19
C MET A 1 12.22 -41.72 -9.42
N LYS A 2 12.78 -40.69 -10.11
CA LYS A 2 13.07 -39.40 -9.47
C LYS A 2 11.72 -38.75 -9.17
N ARG A 3 11.40 -38.45 -7.89
CA ARG A 3 10.26 -37.59 -7.53
C ARG A 3 10.47 -36.29 -8.26
N GLN A 4 9.58 -35.91 -9.18
CA GLN A 4 9.52 -34.56 -9.70
C GLN A 4 9.25 -33.67 -8.49
N GLN A 5 10.14 -32.75 -8.21
CA GLN A 5 9.97 -31.74 -7.17
C GLN A 5 8.80 -30.86 -7.61
N GLU A 6 7.77 -30.76 -6.78
CA GLU A 6 6.66 -29.84 -7.07
C GLU A 6 7.19 -28.41 -7.22
N PRO A 7 6.74 -27.65 -8.23
CA PRO A 7 7.22 -26.30 -8.45
C PRO A 7 6.87 -25.42 -7.25
N HIS A 8 7.84 -24.62 -6.79
CA HIS A 8 7.60 -23.63 -5.75
C HIS A 8 6.69 -22.52 -6.30
N ILE A 9 5.86 -21.90 -5.46
CA ILE A 9 4.89 -20.87 -5.90
C ILE A 9 5.58 -19.73 -6.68
N THR A 10 6.80 -19.35 -6.30
CA THR A 10 7.58 -18.31 -6.99
C THR A 10 8.04 -18.70 -8.39
N ASP A 11 8.09 -19.99 -8.72
CA ASP A 11 8.36 -20.45 -10.08
C ASP A 11 7.18 -20.20 -11.03
N LEU A 12 5.98 -20.08 -10.45
CA LEU A 12 4.74 -19.84 -11.16
C LEU A 12 4.39 -18.35 -11.24
N ILE A 13 4.63 -17.57 -10.16
CA ILE A 13 4.19 -16.18 -10.06
C ILE A 13 5.35 -15.17 -10.09
N GLY A 14 6.61 -15.64 -10.15
CA GLY A 14 7.82 -14.79 -10.10
C GLY A 14 8.22 -14.41 -8.68
N ARG A 15 9.50 -14.00 -8.53
CA ARG A 15 10.11 -13.70 -7.21
C ARG A 15 9.98 -12.25 -6.77
N ILE A 16 9.48 -11.38 -7.63
CA ILE A 16 9.22 -9.99 -7.26
C ILE A 16 8.14 -9.95 -6.18
N PRO A 17 8.39 -9.26 -5.06
CA PRO A 17 7.44 -9.20 -3.95
C PRO A 17 6.14 -8.49 -4.34
N TYR A 18 5.18 -8.49 -3.42
CA TYR A 18 4.05 -7.58 -3.43
C TYR A 18 4.27 -6.45 -2.42
N ARG A 19 3.35 -5.51 -2.38
CA ARG A 19 3.37 -4.38 -1.46
C ARG A 19 1.99 -4.17 -0.84
N LEU A 20 1.94 -4.00 0.50
CA LEU A 20 0.81 -3.41 1.19
C LEU A 20 1.04 -1.90 1.32
N ALA A 21 0.06 -1.07 0.94
CA ALA A 21 0.03 0.34 1.34
C ALA A 21 -0.82 0.44 2.60
N LEU A 22 -0.26 0.99 3.65
CA LEU A 22 -0.96 1.30 4.89
C LEU A 22 -1.38 2.79 4.91
N ALA A 23 -1.41 3.43 6.08
CA ALA A 23 -1.85 4.82 6.17
C ALA A 23 -0.98 5.80 5.37
N GLY A 24 -1.57 6.92 4.96
CA GLY A 24 -0.93 7.99 4.20
C GLY A 24 -1.07 7.87 2.68
N GLY A 25 -1.67 6.80 2.15
CA GLY A 25 -1.84 6.61 0.71
C GLY A 25 -2.52 7.83 0.04
N TRP A 26 -2.15 8.13 -1.21
CA TRP A 26 -2.44 9.32 -2.00
C TRP A 26 -1.51 10.52 -1.73
N ILE A 27 -0.77 10.58 -0.60
CA ILE A 27 0.17 11.70 -0.37
C ILE A 27 1.34 11.68 -1.39
N ASP A 28 1.62 10.52 -1.96
CA ASP A 28 2.58 10.28 -3.05
C ASP A 28 2.15 10.86 -4.41
N GLN A 29 0.95 11.44 -4.48
CA GLN A 29 0.46 12.07 -5.68
C GLN A 29 0.70 13.59 -5.62
N PRO A 30 1.40 14.19 -6.59
CA PRO A 30 1.67 15.62 -6.62
C PRO A 30 0.43 16.50 -6.48
N PHE A 31 -0.71 16.06 -7.06
CA PHE A 31 -1.96 16.80 -6.97
C PHE A 31 -2.55 16.81 -5.54
N VAL A 32 -2.11 15.90 -4.65
CA VAL A 32 -2.47 15.87 -3.22
C VAL A 32 -1.39 16.57 -2.41
N SER A 33 -0.11 16.17 -2.52
CA SER A 33 0.97 16.66 -1.67
C SER A 33 1.18 18.18 -1.77
N LYS A 34 0.90 18.80 -2.94
CA LYS A 34 0.97 20.27 -3.10
C LYS A 34 0.02 21.04 -2.20
N HIS A 35 -1.02 20.41 -1.67
CA HIS A 35 -1.98 21.00 -0.74
C HIS A 35 -1.64 20.75 0.73
N ASN A 36 -0.53 20.05 1.02
CA ASN A 36 -0.10 19.86 2.41
C ASN A 36 0.49 21.16 2.97
N PRO A 37 -0.12 21.77 4.01
CA PRO A 37 0.37 23.02 4.60
C PRO A 37 1.56 22.79 5.54
N SER A 38 1.88 21.53 5.87
CA SER A 38 2.97 21.13 6.77
C SER A 38 3.77 19.95 6.20
N PRO A 39 4.49 20.14 5.07
CA PRO A 39 5.31 19.08 4.49
C PRO A 39 6.51 18.73 5.38
N PRO A 40 7.04 17.49 5.27
CA PRO A 40 6.53 16.45 4.40
C PRO A 40 5.29 15.76 4.98
N GLY A 41 4.48 15.18 4.08
CA GLY A 41 3.45 14.22 4.45
C GLY A 41 3.96 12.79 4.30
N SER A 42 3.65 11.92 5.26
CA SER A 42 4.18 10.54 5.29
C SER A 42 3.16 9.52 4.81
N MET A 43 3.64 8.42 4.25
CA MET A 43 2.88 7.19 4.05
C MET A 43 3.72 5.95 4.37
N VAL A 44 3.05 4.84 4.61
CA VAL A 44 3.72 3.56 4.90
C VAL A 44 3.45 2.54 3.81
N VAL A 45 4.53 1.92 3.32
CA VAL A 45 4.47 0.76 2.43
C VAL A 45 5.24 -0.41 3.06
N VAL A 46 4.69 -1.61 2.90
CA VAL A 46 5.26 -2.84 3.47
C VAL A 46 5.52 -3.82 2.34
N ASN A 47 6.78 -4.25 2.22
CA ASN A 47 7.18 -5.29 1.28
C ASN A 47 6.75 -6.65 1.83
N ILE A 48 6.06 -7.47 1.03
CA ILE A 48 5.58 -8.80 1.44
C ILE A 48 6.04 -9.87 0.47
N GLU A 49 6.29 -11.07 1.03
CA GLU A 49 6.72 -12.22 0.24
C GLU A 49 5.66 -12.64 -0.78
N PRO A 50 6.07 -13.08 -1.98
CA PRO A 50 5.15 -13.56 -3.02
C PRO A 50 4.71 -15.02 -2.74
N GLU A 51 3.99 -15.22 -1.63
CA GLU A 51 3.46 -16.53 -1.19
C GLU A 51 2.10 -16.86 -1.81
N PHE A 52 1.40 -15.81 -2.33
CA PHE A 52 0.08 -15.92 -2.93
C PHE A 52 0.03 -15.18 -4.26
N ARG A 53 -0.87 -15.60 -5.13
CA ARG A 53 -1.28 -14.77 -6.25
C ARG A 53 -2.46 -13.91 -5.82
N PHE A 54 -2.19 -12.62 -5.60
CA PHE A 54 -3.25 -11.67 -5.29
C PHE A 54 -4.08 -11.31 -6.53
N MET A 55 -5.32 -10.87 -6.29
CA MET A 55 -6.20 -10.38 -7.35
C MET A 55 -5.58 -9.18 -8.06
N ASP A 56 -5.81 -9.10 -9.36
CA ASP A 56 -5.48 -7.91 -10.13
C ASP A 56 -6.40 -6.74 -9.75
N ARG A 57 -5.89 -5.50 -9.86
CA ARG A 57 -6.63 -4.27 -9.53
C ARG A 57 -7.19 -4.23 -8.11
N ALA A 58 -6.48 -4.79 -7.17
CA ALA A 58 -6.94 -4.99 -5.79
C ALA A 58 -6.17 -4.16 -4.74
N GLY A 59 -5.37 -3.17 -5.14
CA GLY A 59 -4.65 -2.30 -4.21
C GLY A 59 -3.39 -2.90 -3.58
N ILE A 60 -2.93 -4.06 -4.06
CA ILE A 60 -1.70 -4.74 -3.59
C ILE A 60 -0.57 -4.65 -4.65
N CYS A 61 -0.53 -3.56 -5.39
CA CYS A 61 0.53 -3.28 -6.37
C CYS A 61 0.65 -4.32 -7.51
N SER A 62 -0.41 -5.06 -7.84
CA SER A 62 -0.35 -6.14 -8.84
C SER A 62 -0.05 -5.65 -10.26
N SER A 63 -0.51 -4.45 -10.65
CA SER A 63 -0.23 -3.87 -11.98
C SER A 63 1.23 -3.48 -12.13
N THR A 64 1.80 -2.72 -11.19
CA THR A 64 3.20 -2.32 -11.18
C THR A 64 4.11 -3.55 -11.10
N ARG A 65 3.73 -4.55 -10.27
CA ARG A 65 4.44 -5.82 -10.19
C ARG A 65 4.44 -6.57 -11.53
N SER A 66 3.34 -6.56 -12.26
CA SER A 66 3.27 -7.19 -13.59
C SER A 66 4.20 -6.52 -14.61
N ILE A 67 4.38 -5.20 -14.51
CA ILE A 67 5.35 -4.47 -15.33
C ILE A 67 6.77 -4.86 -14.92
N ALA A 68 7.07 -4.88 -13.62
CA ALA A 68 8.38 -5.26 -13.09
C ALA A 68 8.77 -6.70 -13.48
N LEU A 69 7.83 -7.66 -13.43
CA LEU A 69 8.05 -9.04 -13.86
C LEU A 69 8.49 -9.12 -15.33
N LYS A 70 7.89 -8.31 -16.20
CA LYS A 70 8.25 -8.25 -17.63
C LYS A 70 9.56 -7.52 -17.84
N LEU A 71 9.76 -6.38 -17.16
CA LEU A 71 10.94 -5.53 -17.30
C LEU A 71 12.21 -6.26 -16.87
N TRP A 72 12.14 -7.02 -15.78
CA TRP A 72 13.27 -7.69 -15.15
C TRP A 72 13.24 -9.21 -15.25
N ASN A 73 12.44 -9.75 -16.16
CA ASN A 73 12.36 -11.18 -16.42
C ASN A 73 12.16 -12.04 -15.15
N GLY A 74 11.28 -11.57 -14.27
CA GLY A 74 10.82 -12.33 -13.09
C GLY A 74 11.57 -12.07 -11.79
N ASP A 75 12.70 -11.38 -11.79
CA ASP A 75 13.52 -11.12 -10.60
C ASP A 75 14.08 -9.69 -10.57
N ILE A 76 14.32 -9.15 -9.38
CA ILE A 76 14.88 -7.81 -9.21
C ILE A 76 16.38 -7.84 -9.53
N PRO A 77 16.90 -7.01 -10.46
CA PRO A 77 18.32 -6.94 -10.77
C PRO A 77 19.17 -6.59 -9.55
N GLN A 78 20.29 -7.30 -9.38
CA GLN A 78 21.20 -7.11 -8.25
C GLN A 78 22.37 -6.16 -8.57
N ASN A 79 22.50 -5.73 -9.82
CA ASN A 79 23.59 -4.88 -10.32
C ASN A 79 23.25 -3.39 -10.37
N LYS A 80 22.08 -3.00 -9.88
CA LYS A 80 21.60 -1.62 -9.82
C LYS A 80 21.27 -1.24 -8.37
N SER A 81 21.40 0.04 -8.04
CA SER A 81 20.91 0.57 -6.77
C SER A 81 19.39 0.55 -6.71
N ARG A 82 18.83 0.60 -5.49
CA ARG A 82 17.37 0.64 -5.30
C ARG A 82 16.75 1.87 -5.97
N ASP A 83 17.40 3.02 -5.89
CA ASP A 83 16.92 4.26 -6.52
C ASP A 83 16.89 4.16 -8.04
N GLU A 84 17.93 3.59 -8.67
CA GLU A 84 17.93 3.34 -10.11
C GLU A 84 16.78 2.41 -10.52
N LEU A 85 16.53 1.34 -9.76
CA LEU A 85 15.44 0.41 -10.04
C LEU A 85 14.06 1.07 -9.87
N VAL A 86 13.88 1.91 -8.84
CA VAL A 86 12.64 2.66 -8.61
C VAL A 86 12.38 3.60 -9.78
N ARG A 87 13.38 4.36 -10.22
CA ARG A 87 13.24 5.32 -11.34
C ARG A 87 12.99 4.60 -12.66
N GLU A 88 13.71 3.53 -12.95
CA GLU A 88 13.51 2.72 -14.16
C GLU A 88 12.08 2.15 -14.24
N LEU A 89 11.58 1.61 -13.13
CA LEU A 89 10.23 1.06 -13.08
C LEU A 89 9.18 2.16 -13.17
N TYR A 90 9.40 3.31 -12.51
CA TYR A 90 8.52 4.48 -12.59
C TYR A 90 8.41 5.02 -14.01
N GLU A 91 9.52 5.21 -14.69
CA GLU A 91 9.54 5.67 -16.08
C GLU A 91 8.85 4.68 -17.02
N THR A 92 9.10 3.38 -16.81
CA THR A 92 8.48 2.31 -17.61
C THR A 92 6.96 2.29 -17.44
N GLU A 93 6.48 2.37 -16.20
CA GLU A 93 5.04 2.34 -15.91
C GLU A 93 4.32 3.58 -16.39
N ASN A 94 4.95 4.75 -16.28
CA ASN A 94 4.31 6.04 -16.55
C ASN A 94 4.51 6.55 -17.97
N LYS A 95 5.25 5.81 -18.81
CA LYS A 95 5.49 6.18 -20.20
C LYS A 95 4.18 6.40 -20.97
N GLY A 96 3.96 7.64 -21.40
CA GLY A 96 2.77 8.03 -22.17
C GLY A 96 1.48 8.20 -21.37
N LYS A 97 1.51 8.10 -20.02
CA LYS A 97 0.34 8.40 -19.19
C LYS A 97 0.20 9.91 -19.00
N ALA A 98 -1.02 10.41 -19.19
CA ALA A 98 -1.35 11.81 -18.88
C ALA A 98 -1.38 12.08 -17.36
N GLU A 99 -1.79 11.08 -16.57
CA GLU A 99 -1.77 11.11 -15.10
C GLU A 99 -0.86 9.97 -14.61
N PRO A 100 0.38 10.28 -14.19
CA PRO A 100 1.33 9.28 -13.69
C PRO A 100 0.83 8.62 -12.39
N SER A 101 1.15 7.34 -12.22
CA SER A 101 1.02 6.67 -10.93
C SER A 101 2.08 7.21 -9.98
N GLY A 102 1.82 7.24 -8.66
CA GLY A 102 2.81 7.63 -7.67
C GLY A 102 3.96 6.60 -7.53
N SER A 103 5.09 7.04 -6.98
CA SER A 103 6.30 6.21 -6.85
C SER A 103 6.23 5.16 -5.72
N GLN A 104 5.25 5.25 -4.84
CA GLN A 104 5.13 4.36 -3.68
C GLN A 104 4.99 2.87 -4.06
N ASP A 105 4.40 2.57 -5.22
CA ASP A 105 4.26 1.20 -5.71
C ASP A 105 5.62 0.58 -6.03
N MET A 106 6.47 1.33 -6.74
CA MET A 106 7.83 0.90 -7.11
C MET A 106 8.71 0.74 -5.88
N ILE A 107 8.67 1.72 -4.95
CA ILE A 107 9.44 1.70 -3.72
C ILE A 107 9.03 0.49 -2.87
N GLY A 108 7.73 0.25 -2.71
CA GLY A 108 7.22 -0.87 -1.93
C GLY A 108 7.56 -2.25 -2.49
N LEU A 109 7.82 -2.39 -3.81
CA LEU A 109 8.32 -3.62 -4.42
C LEU A 109 9.83 -3.81 -4.22
N ILE A 110 10.61 -2.73 -4.19
CA ILE A 110 12.07 -2.76 -4.26
C ILE A 110 12.72 -2.66 -2.89
N TYR A 111 12.18 -1.84 -1.99
CA TYR A 111 12.70 -1.65 -0.64
C TYR A 111 12.12 -2.71 0.30
N PRO A 112 12.94 -3.61 0.87
CA PRO A 112 12.45 -4.63 1.82
C PRO A 112 12.03 -3.99 3.13
N GLY A 113 11.23 -4.70 3.90
CA GLY A 113 10.76 -4.28 5.21
C GLY A 113 9.56 -3.36 5.19
N ILE A 114 9.49 -2.54 6.20
CA ILE A 114 8.43 -1.56 6.46
C ILE A 114 9.03 -0.18 6.21
N ASN A 115 8.47 0.56 5.27
CA ASN A 115 9.08 1.80 4.80
C ASN A 115 8.12 2.96 5.01
N ARG A 116 8.58 4.02 5.72
CA ARG A 116 7.94 5.33 5.72
C ARG A 116 8.50 6.15 4.58
N LEU A 117 7.64 6.69 3.77
CA LEU A 117 7.94 7.53 2.62
C LEU A 117 7.43 8.93 2.92
N ASP A 118 8.32 9.91 2.97
CA ASP A 118 8.00 11.31 3.28
C ASP A 118 7.99 12.13 2.00
N TYR A 119 6.81 12.66 1.61
CA TYR A 119 6.61 13.41 0.38
C TYR A 119 6.46 14.91 0.64
N ASP A 120 7.29 15.69 -0.04
CA ASP A 120 7.21 17.15 -0.11
C ASP A 120 7.09 17.56 -1.58
N PHE A 121 6.07 18.35 -1.91
CA PHE A 121 5.88 18.85 -3.28
C PHE A 121 7.07 19.68 -3.79
N ASN A 122 7.82 20.34 -2.89
CA ASN A 122 9.02 21.11 -3.23
C ASN A 122 10.22 20.22 -3.59
N TYR A 123 10.18 18.94 -3.27
CA TYR A 123 11.21 17.98 -3.66
C TYR A 123 10.76 17.20 -4.90
N GLU A 124 11.46 17.33 -6.01
CA GLU A 124 11.16 16.70 -7.31
C GLU A 124 9.68 16.77 -7.73
N GLY A 125 9.01 17.89 -7.39
CA GLY A 125 7.59 18.07 -7.69
C GLY A 125 6.64 17.13 -6.93
N GLY A 126 7.10 16.49 -5.84
CA GLY A 126 6.32 15.54 -5.06
C GLY A 126 6.19 14.15 -5.71
N VAL A 127 6.95 13.86 -6.76
CA VAL A 127 6.92 12.58 -7.48
C VAL A 127 7.63 11.48 -6.70
N PHE A 128 8.77 11.80 -6.11
CA PHE A 128 9.55 10.91 -5.27
C PHE A 128 9.58 11.41 -3.82
N PRO A 129 9.72 10.53 -2.82
CA PRO A 129 9.84 10.95 -1.44
C PRO A 129 11.17 11.68 -1.22
N CYS A 130 11.15 12.74 -0.41
CA CYS A 130 12.36 13.45 0.02
C CYS A 130 13.14 12.66 1.07
N HIS A 131 12.50 11.69 1.73
CA HIS A 131 13.12 10.80 2.70
C HIS A 131 12.42 9.44 2.72
N ILE A 132 13.22 8.37 2.89
CA ILE A 132 12.74 7.00 3.09
C ILE A 132 13.36 6.47 4.38
N GLU A 133 12.52 6.10 5.34
CA GLU A 133 12.95 5.41 6.55
C GLU A 133 12.49 3.95 6.49
N SER A 134 13.45 3.02 6.52
CA SER A 134 13.20 1.58 6.40
C SER A 134 13.43 0.87 7.73
N ASN A 135 12.45 0.10 8.19
CA ASN A 135 12.56 -0.79 9.33
C ASN A 135 12.60 -2.24 8.83
N ASN A 136 13.73 -2.91 9.09
CA ASN A 136 13.97 -4.32 8.74
C ASN A 136 14.14 -5.20 10.00
N ASN A 137 13.65 -4.77 11.16
CA ASN A 137 13.69 -5.58 12.37
C ASN A 137 12.79 -6.82 12.22
N PRO A 138 13.34 -8.05 12.32
CA PRO A 138 12.58 -9.28 12.12
C PRO A 138 11.45 -9.48 13.14
N GLU A 139 11.62 -9.01 14.37
CA GLU A 139 10.59 -9.11 15.41
C GLU A 139 9.38 -8.23 15.09
N ILE A 140 9.62 -6.98 14.67
CA ILE A 140 8.57 -6.05 14.24
C ILE A 140 7.88 -6.58 13.00
N ALA A 141 8.64 -7.09 12.03
CA ALA A 141 8.09 -7.69 10.81
C ALA A 141 7.20 -8.91 11.09
N GLN A 142 7.64 -9.78 11.99
CA GLN A 142 6.85 -10.95 12.43
C GLN A 142 5.58 -10.52 13.18
N TRP A 143 5.69 -9.54 14.07
CA TRP A 143 4.53 -8.99 14.77
C TRP A 143 3.53 -8.41 13.76
N LEU A 144 3.98 -7.57 12.83
CA LEU A 144 3.12 -6.94 11.84
C LEU A 144 2.42 -7.98 10.95
N SER A 145 3.15 -9.04 10.54
CA SER A 145 2.59 -10.17 9.77
C SER A 145 1.46 -10.88 10.52
N ARG A 146 1.48 -10.91 11.84
CA ARG A 146 0.44 -11.56 12.66
C ARG A 146 -0.77 -10.69 12.91
N VAL A 147 -0.58 -9.37 13.08
CA VAL A 147 -1.67 -8.47 13.46
C VAL A 147 -2.43 -7.87 12.28
N ILE A 148 -1.86 -7.94 11.06
CA ILE A 148 -2.59 -7.56 9.84
C ILE A 148 -3.29 -8.80 9.27
N HIS A 149 -4.62 -8.77 9.35
CA HIS A 149 -5.50 -9.76 8.75
C HIS A 149 -6.02 -9.23 7.41
N ILE A 150 -5.89 -10.02 6.35
CA ILE A 150 -6.28 -9.63 5.00
C ILE A 150 -7.55 -10.37 4.61
N LEU A 151 -8.61 -9.62 4.34
CA LEU A 151 -9.89 -10.14 3.88
C LEU A 151 -10.09 -9.84 2.40
N THR A 152 -10.54 -10.81 1.64
CA THR A 152 -10.94 -10.63 0.25
C THR A 152 -12.30 -9.94 0.19
N VAL A 153 -12.41 -8.85 -0.57
CA VAL A 153 -13.69 -8.14 -0.79
C VAL A 153 -14.14 -8.34 -2.22
N MET A 154 -13.59 -7.60 -3.15
CA MET A 154 -13.94 -7.68 -4.58
C MET A 154 -12.86 -6.98 -5.42
N PRO A 155 -12.61 -7.40 -6.66
CA PRO A 155 -11.76 -6.62 -7.56
C PRO A 155 -12.46 -5.30 -7.92
N ARG A 156 -11.69 -4.28 -8.30
CA ARG A 156 -12.27 -3.03 -8.81
C ARG A 156 -13.11 -3.32 -10.06
N PRO A 157 -14.36 -2.85 -10.11
CA PRO A 157 -15.18 -3.03 -11.29
C PRO A 157 -14.65 -2.26 -12.50
N GLU A 158 -15.08 -2.65 -13.69
CA GLU A 158 -14.83 -1.88 -14.90
C GLU A 158 -15.50 -0.51 -14.82
N GLY A 159 -14.89 0.52 -15.43
CA GLY A 159 -15.40 1.89 -15.38
C GLY A 159 -15.17 2.62 -14.04
N TYR A 160 -14.53 1.97 -13.06
CA TYR A 160 -14.21 2.62 -11.79
C TYR A 160 -13.11 3.67 -11.95
N ASN A 161 -13.40 4.91 -11.52
CA ASN A 161 -12.47 6.03 -11.48
C ASN A 161 -12.50 6.70 -10.09
N PRO A 162 -11.45 6.54 -9.25
CA PRO A 162 -11.39 7.16 -7.92
C PRO A 162 -11.27 8.68 -7.97
N LEU A 163 -10.81 9.25 -9.08
CA LEU A 163 -10.45 10.67 -9.22
C LEU A 163 -11.58 11.54 -9.76
N GLY A 164 -12.77 10.99 -9.94
CA GLY A 164 -13.93 11.74 -10.47
C GLY A 164 -14.39 12.87 -9.56
N VAL A 165 -14.15 12.79 -8.25
CA VAL A 165 -14.40 13.86 -7.26
C VAL A 165 -13.17 14.02 -6.39
N LYS A 166 -12.68 15.26 -6.28
CA LYS A 166 -11.49 15.64 -5.49
C LYS A 166 -11.84 16.83 -4.59
N ASN A 167 -11.70 16.66 -3.28
CA ASN A 167 -11.92 17.71 -2.26
C ASN A 167 -10.61 17.91 -1.49
N LEU A 168 -9.65 18.58 -2.12
CA LEU A 168 -8.26 18.67 -1.64
C LEU A 168 -8.10 19.78 -0.57
N ASP A 169 -8.88 19.70 0.50
CA ASP A 169 -8.78 20.60 1.66
C ASP A 169 -7.43 20.38 2.37
N PRO A 170 -6.63 21.44 2.57
CA PRO A 170 -5.30 21.37 3.17
C PRO A 170 -5.27 20.73 4.56
N LYS A 171 -6.28 20.95 5.38
CA LYS A 171 -6.39 20.36 6.72
C LYS A 171 -6.48 18.82 6.64
N TRP A 172 -7.27 18.30 5.70
CA TRP A 172 -7.41 16.87 5.52
C TRP A 172 -6.19 16.23 4.86
N VAL A 173 -5.50 16.95 3.96
CA VAL A 173 -4.22 16.51 3.40
C VAL A 173 -3.14 16.42 4.48
N CYS A 174 -3.05 17.42 5.37
CA CYS A 174 -2.14 17.38 6.52
C CYS A 174 -2.41 16.20 7.43
N ARG A 175 -3.69 15.95 7.78
CA ARG A 175 -4.10 14.79 8.59
C ARG A 175 -3.77 13.46 7.93
N LEU A 176 -3.92 13.37 6.61
CA LEU A 176 -3.54 12.18 5.85
C LEU A 176 -2.04 11.89 5.98
N GLY A 177 -1.19 12.89 5.77
CA GLY A 177 0.25 12.75 5.94
C GLY A 177 0.65 12.42 7.38
N GLN A 178 -0.04 13.00 8.38
CA GLN A 178 0.18 12.67 9.80
C GLN A 178 -0.22 11.23 10.12
N ALA A 179 -1.34 10.74 9.58
CA ALA A 179 -1.77 9.35 9.77
C ALA A 179 -0.72 8.34 9.27
N GLY A 180 -0.02 8.65 8.17
CA GLY A 180 1.12 7.85 7.69
C GLY A 180 2.27 7.83 8.69
N LYS A 181 2.64 8.98 9.25
CA LYS A 181 3.68 9.07 10.29
C LYS A 181 3.29 8.29 11.54
N ASP A 182 2.08 8.48 12.06
CA ASP A 182 1.57 7.81 13.24
C ASP A 182 1.52 6.28 13.05
N CYS A 183 1.20 5.83 11.83
CA CYS A 183 1.21 4.43 11.45
C CYS A 183 2.62 3.82 11.60
N PHE A 184 3.64 4.46 11.04
CA PHE A 184 5.01 3.96 11.14
C PHE A 184 5.52 3.95 12.57
N ASP A 185 5.24 5.01 13.33
CA ASP A 185 5.61 5.13 14.74
C ASP A 185 4.93 4.04 15.59
N ALA A 186 3.64 3.73 15.33
CA ALA A 186 2.91 2.67 16.00
C ALA A 186 3.49 1.29 15.66
N ILE A 187 3.80 1.02 14.39
CA ILE A 187 4.43 -0.24 13.97
C ILE A 187 5.79 -0.42 14.66
N THR A 188 6.62 0.62 14.68
CA THR A 188 7.96 0.56 15.30
C THR A 188 7.90 0.25 16.79
N ARG A 189 6.83 0.68 17.48
CA ARG A 189 6.59 0.38 18.90
C ARG A 189 5.74 -0.87 19.13
N MET A 190 5.32 -1.57 18.08
CA MET A 190 4.36 -2.68 18.15
C MET A 190 3.06 -2.31 18.89
N ASP A 191 2.60 -1.07 18.70
CA ASP A 191 1.38 -0.52 19.29
C ASP A 191 0.19 -0.83 18.38
N ILE A 192 -0.54 -1.88 18.72
CA ILE A 192 -1.70 -2.34 17.93
C ILE A 192 -2.82 -1.30 17.89
N LYS A 193 -3.04 -0.57 19.00
CA LYS A 193 -4.07 0.45 19.08
C LYS A 193 -3.73 1.65 18.21
N GLY A 194 -2.50 2.16 18.34
CA GLY A 194 -2.01 3.27 17.51
C GLY A 194 -2.02 2.91 16.02
N LEU A 195 -1.62 1.67 15.67
CA LEU A 195 -1.71 1.18 14.29
C LEU A 195 -3.16 1.21 13.79
N GLY A 196 -4.10 0.64 14.53
CA GLY A 196 -5.51 0.62 14.17
C GLY A 196 -6.10 2.03 14.02
N GLU A 197 -5.81 2.94 14.94
CA GLU A 197 -6.26 4.33 14.90
C GLU A 197 -5.72 5.08 13.68
N SER A 198 -4.46 4.88 13.31
CA SER A 198 -3.85 5.50 12.12
C SER A 198 -4.50 5.03 10.82
N LEU A 199 -4.85 3.74 10.71
CA LEU A 199 -5.58 3.22 9.57
C LEU A 199 -7.01 3.77 9.50
N ASN A 200 -7.70 3.86 10.63
CA ASN A 200 -9.03 4.45 10.70
C ASN A 200 -9.02 5.92 10.30
N GLU A 201 -8.00 6.68 10.74
CA GLU A 201 -7.83 8.07 10.37
C GLU A 201 -7.56 8.25 8.87
N ASN A 202 -6.72 7.39 8.30
CA ASN A 202 -6.49 7.37 6.86
C ASN A 202 -7.81 7.19 6.07
N MET A 203 -8.68 6.28 6.53
CA MET A 203 -9.98 6.05 5.88
C MET A 203 -10.91 7.24 5.98
N ARG A 204 -10.90 7.97 7.13
CA ARG A 204 -11.65 9.24 7.26
C ARG A 204 -11.14 10.29 6.28
N CYS A 205 -9.81 10.44 6.15
CA CYS A 205 -9.21 11.38 5.19
C CYS A 205 -9.59 11.01 3.75
N TRP A 206 -9.50 9.75 3.37
CA TRP A 206 -9.87 9.30 2.02
C TRP A 206 -11.34 9.57 1.71
N ASN A 207 -12.25 9.34 2.66
CA ASN A 207 -13.68 9.56 2.46
C ASN A 207 -14.02 11.04 2.23
N VAL A 208 -13.22 11.97 2.76
CA VAL A 208 -13.40 13.41 2.54
C VAL A 208 -12.69 13.85 1.27
N LEU A 209 -11.41 13.51 1.13
CA LEU A 209 -10.56 14.00 0.03
C LEU A 209 -10.97 13.43 -1.33
N LEU A 210 -11.27 12.12 -1.35
CA LEU A 210 -11.53 11.35 -2.57
C LEU A 210 -12.72 10.40 -2.34
N PRO A 211 -13.96 10.92 -2.23
CA PRO A 211 -15.13 10.13 -1.83
C PRO A 211 -15.45 8.97 -2.76
N HIS A 212 -15.04 9.04 -4.02
CA HIS A 212 -15.17 7.94 -4.97
C HIS A 212 -14.34 6.71 -4.60
N ASN A 213 -13.39 6.79 -3.64
CA ASN A 213 -12.75 5.61 -3.09
C ASN A 213 -13.75 4.60 -2.51
N PHE A 214 -14.90 5.10 -2.01
CA PHE A 214 -15.91 4.28 -1.33
C PHE A 214 -17.30 4.38 -1.94
N ARG A 215 -17.62 5.48 -2.62
CA ARG A 215 -18.99 5.84 -3.05
C ARG A 215 -19.14 5.99 -4.55
N HIS A 216 -18.26 5.38 -5.33
CA HIS A 216 -18.41 5.42 -6.79
C HIS A 216 -19.64 4.63 -7.24
N PRO A 217 -20.47 5.14 -8.20
CA PRO A 217 -21.73 4.49 -8.60
C PRO A 217 -21.60 3.06 -9.11
N VAL A 218 -20.44 2.67 -9.64
CA VAL A 218 -20.20 1.29 -10.13
C VAL A 218 -19.86 0.29 -9.03
N LEU A 219 -19.66 0.74 -7.77
CA LEU A 219 -19.38 -0.16 -6.65
C LEU A 219 -20.67 -0.86 -6.23
N THR A 220 -20.63 -2.18 -6.18
CA THR A 220 -21.78 -3.03 -5.81
C THR A 220 -21.77 -3.44 -4.33
N VAL A 221 -20.68 -3.16 -3.64
CA VAL A 221 -20.53 -3.39 -2.18
C VAL A 221 -20.50 -2.05 -1.47
N ASP A 222 -21.26 -1.92 -0.40
CA ASP A 222 -21.16 -0.78 0.50
C ASP A 222 -19.88 -0.89 1.35
N LEU A 223 -18.80 -0.34 0.78
CA LEU A 223 -17.47 -0.39 1.40
C LEU A 223 -17.40 0.39 2.72
N LEU A 224 -18.22 1.42 2.90
CA LEU A 224 -18.24 2.20 4.14
C LEU A 224 -18.89 1.42 5.28
N SER A 225 -20.00 0.77 5.03
CA SER A 225 -20.65 -0.08 6.03
C SER A 225 -19.79 -1.28 6.38
N LEU A 226 -19.16 -1.92 5.38
CA LEU A 226 -18.23 -3.01 5.59
C LEU A 226 -17.03 -2.56 6.44
N LEU A 227 -16.42 -1.44 6.10
CA LEU A 227 -15.28 -0.86 6.83
C LEU A 227 -15.68 -0.56 8.29
N HIS A 228 -16.81 0.12 8.49
CA HIS A 228 -17.30 0.46 9.81
C HIS A 228 -17.57 -0.78 10.68
N PHE A 229 -18.12 -1.85 10.09
CA PHE A 229 -18.35 -3.12 10.78
C PHE A 229 -17.06 -3.67 11.43
N TYR A 230 -15.93 -3.60 10.73
CA TYR A 230 -14.64 -4.05 11.25
C TYR A 230 -14.00 -3.03 12.19
N GLN A 231 -14.09 -1.74 11.92
CA GLN A 231 -13.51 -0.68 12.75
C GLN A 231 -14.10 -0.61 14.18
N VAL A 232 -15.38 -0.99 14.35
CA VAL A 232 -16.01 -0.99 15.67
C VAL A 232 -15.75 -2.27 16.47
N ARG A 233 -15.21 -3.33 15.83
CA ARG A 233 -14.99 -4.65 16.45
C ARG A 233 -13.53 -4.94 16.74
N TYR A 234 -12.63 -4.34 15.98
CA TYR A 234 -11.20 -4.58 16.05
C TYR A 234 -10.43 -3.27 16.28
N ALA A 235 -9.13 -3.34 16.48
CA ALA A 235 -8.30 -2.15 16.72
C ALA A 235 -8.40 -1.13 15.59
N GLY A 236 -8.55 -1.60 14.35
CA GLY A 236 -8.77 -0.76 13.19
C GLY A 236 -8.94 -1.56 11.89
N ALA A 237 -9.39 -0.89 10.84
CA ALA A 237 -9.48 -1.48 9.52
C ALA A 237 -9.32 -0.44 8.41
N MET A 238 -8.78 -0.87 7.25
CA MET A 238 -8.71 -0.04 6.05
C MET A 238 -8.83 -0.87 4.77
N CYS A 239 -9.32 -0.26 3.70
CA CYS A 239 -9.27 -0.85 2.37
C CYS A 239 -7.83 -0.87 1.83
N SER A 240 -7.41 -1.95 1.19
CA SER A 240 -6.06 -2.08 0.59
C SER A 240 -5.78 -1.05 -0.51
N GLY A 241 -6.83 -0.50 -1.08
CA GLY A 241 -6.81 0.53 -2.10
C GLY A 241 -8.21 1.08 -2.35
N CYS A 242 -8.31 2.02 -3.26
CA CYS A 242 -9.59 2.60 -3.65
C CYS A 242 -10.48 1.59 -4.40
N GLY A 243 -11.78 1.61 -4.13
CA GLY A 243 -12.79 0.88 -4.90
C GLY A 243 -12.84 -0.63 -4.71
N GLY A 244 -12.29 -1.17 -3.62
CA GLY A 244 -12.34 -2.61 -3.32
C GLY A 244 -10.97 -3.26 -3.24
N GLY A 245 -10.87 -4.54 -3.60
CA GLY A 245 -9.68 -5.36 -3.44
C GLY A 245 -9.73 -6.15 -2.16
N TYR A 246 -8.94 -5.76 -1.19
CA TYR A 246 -8.87 -6.37 0.14
C TYR A 246 -9.21 -5.37 1.23
N LEU A 247 -9.51 -5.88 2.39
CA LEU A 247 -9.64 -5.13 3.63
C LEU A 247 -8.55 -5.61 4.58
N TYR A 248 -7.79 -4.68 5.17
CA TYR A 248 -6.88 -4.96 6.26
C TYR A 248 -7.59 -4.71 7.57
N VAL A 249 -7.56 -5.69 8.47
CA VAL A 249 -8.11 -5.61 9.82
C VAL A 249 -6.98 -5.81 10.80
N ILE A 250 -6.87 -4.92 11.78
CA ILE A 250 -5.83 -4.97 12.80
C ILE A 250 -6.39 -5.63 14.05
N SER A 251 -5.81 -6.78 14.41
CA SER A 251 -6.25 -7.59 15.55
C SER A 251 -5.15 -8.50 16.07
N GLU A 252 -5.11 -8.75 17.38
CA GLU A 252 -4.34 -9.85 17.98
C GLU A 252 -5.10 -11.17 17.90
N GLU A 253 -6.44 -11.09 17.84
CA GLU A 253 -7.32 -12.24 17.73
C GLU A 253 -7.59 -12.61 16.28
N PRO A 254 -7.86 -13.89 15.99
CA PRO A 254 -8.21 -14.33 14.65
C PRO A 254 -9.42 -13.59 14.07
N VAL A 255 -9.32 -13.14 12.84
CA VAL A 255 -10.42 -12.55 12.07
C VAL A 255 -10.99 -13.60 11.11
N PRO A 256 -12.27 -14.02 11.27
CA PRO A 256 -12.86 -15.07 10.45
C PRO A 256 -12.77 -14.75 8.95
N GLY A 257 -12.29 -15.72 8.17
CA GLY A 257 -12.17 -15.59 6.70
C GLY A 257 -10.94 -14.80 6.24
N ALA A 258 -10.12 -14.29 7.15
CA ALA A 258 -8.89 -13.59 6.81
C ALA A 258 -7.71 -14.55 6.64
N PHE A 259 -6.70 -14.07 5.90
CA PHE A 259 -5.39 -14.71 5.81
C PHE A 259 -4.28 -13.68 6.14
N HIS A 260 -3.06 -14.15 6.28
CA HIS A 260 -1.89 -13.32 6.57
C HIS A 260 -0.92 -13.34 5.39
N ALA A 261 -0.08 -12.32 5.30
CA ALA A 261 1.05 -12.25 4.39
C ALA A 261 2.33 -11.99 5.19
N THR A 262 3.42 -12.60 4.75
CA THR A 262 4.71 -12.48 5.42
C THR A 262 5.41 -11.18 5.00
N VAL A 263 5.79 -10.35 5.96
CA VAL A 263 6.62 -9.16 5.70
C VAL A 263 8.02 -9.62 5.32
N ARG A 264 8.50 -9.16 4.15
CA ARG A 264 9.83 -9.47 3.64
C ARG A 264 10.83 -8.45 4.15
N VAL A 265 11.81 -8.88 4.93
CA VAL A 265 12.91 -8.05 5.43
C VAL A 265 14.19 -8.24 4.61
N ALA A 266 15.12 -7.28 4.70
CA ALA A 266 16.46 -7.43 4.14
C ALA A 266 17.16 -8.64 4.79
N LYS A 267 17.84 -9.43 3.95
CA LYS A 267 18.69 -10.55 4.41
C LYS A 267 20.07 -10.05 4.81
#